data_e5ea45762ddd264d062671a641a3c30d
#
_entry.id   e5ea45762ddd264d062671a641a3c30d
#
_cell.length_a   1.000
_cell.length_b   1.000
_cell.length_c   1.000
_cell.angle_alpha   90.00
_cell.angle_beta   90.00
_cell.angle_gamma   90.00
#
_symmetry.space_group_name_H-M   'P 1'
#
loop_
_entity.id
_entity.type
_entity.pdbx_description
1 polymer ?
#
loop_
_entity_poly.entity_id
_entity_poly.type
_entity_poly.pdbx_seq_one_letter_code
_entity_poly.pdbx_strand_id
1 'polypeptide(L)'
;MGSRFARVALVVGIAVLGGAGSASAGERYVALGDSFSSGTGTRTYFDSNCQRSVYAYPSLVDTQRANTDLVFAACSGARTGDVLSTQASSLTTDTRWVTITIGGNDAGFSSVITECAQPSWMSDCNASIDSAQAYIRNTLPGRLDQVYNAIKSRSPSATVIVLSYPRLFMGVDCNGGTWFSSDEMTRLNATADLLRNVTQSRATAAGANFRFKDAIPPFVGHAVCSSTEWINGLSNPIGESYHPNRSGHSAGYAPLVRSVMG
;
A
#
# COMPACT_ATOMS: atom_id res chain seq x y z
N MET A 1 -28.03 -82.91 35.56
CA MET A 1 -28.76 -82.09 34.57
C MET A 1 -28.36 -80.58 34.88
N GLY A 2 -27.42 -80.04 34.21
CA GLY A 2 -26.92 -78.70 34.42
C GLY A 2 -27.01 -77.88 33.16
N SER A 3 -27.96 -76.93 33.16
CA SER A 3 -28.20 -76.02 32.07
C SER A 3 -27.14 -74.88 32.07
N ARG A 4 -26.37 -74.75 30.98
CA ARG A 4 -25.43 -73.59 30.77
C ARG A 4 -26.14 -72.53 29.97
N PHE A 5 -26.39 -71.37 30.62
CA PHE A 5 -26.84 -70.15 29.90
C PHE A 5 -25.66 -69.44 29.30
N ALA A 6 -25.61 -69.36 27.96
CA ALA A 6 -24.66 -68.54 27.26
C ALA A 6 -25.16 -67.08 27.25
N ARG A 7 -24.30 -66.10 27.77
CA ARG A 7 -24.56 -64.66 27.68
C ARG A 7 -23.96 -64.14 26.39
N VAL A 8 -24.81 -63.68 25.49
CA VAL A 8 -24.37 -62.94 24.31
C VAL A 8 -24.16 -61.47 24.69
N ALA A 9 -22.95 -61.01 24.60
CA ALA A 9 -22.63 -59.60 24.77
C ALA A 9 -22.81 -58.86 23.44
N LEU A 10 -23.73 -57.91 23.38
CA LEU A 10 -23.98 -57.05 22.24
C LEU A 10 -22.99 -55.87 22.32
N VAL A 11 -21.99 -55.83 21.44
CA VAL A 11 -21.06 -54.68 21.29
C VAL A 11 -21.71 -53.69 20.35
N VAL A 12 -22.21 -52.57 20.89
CA VAL A 12 -22.68 -51.41 20.12
C VAL A 12 -21.49 -50.58 19.73
N GLY A 13 -21.07 -50.66 18.48
CA GLY A 13 -20.03 -49.80 17.91
C GLY A 13 -20.60 -48.41 17.64
N ILE A 14 -20.13 -47.40 18.39
CA ILE A 14 -20.42 -45.98 18.10
C ILE A 14 -19.48 -45.53 16.97
N ALA A 15 -20.00 -45.40 15.78
CA ALA A 15 -19.28 -44.75 14.66
C ALA A 15 -19.24 -43.22 14.92
N VAL A 16 -18.10 -42.73 15.36
CA VAL A 16 -17.83 -41.30 15.40
C VAL A 16 -17.61 -40.83 13.96
N LEU A 17 -18.63 -40.25 13.35
CA LEU A 17 -18.51 -39.49 12.10
C LEU A 17 -17.71 -38.20 12.40
N GLY A 18 -16.42 -38.30 12.23
CA GLY A 18 -15.55 -37.11 12.21
C GLY A 18 -15.92 -36.26 11.00
N GLY A 19 -16.71 -35.21 11.21
CA GLY A 19 -16.94 -34.17 10.21
C GLY A 19 -15.60 -33.49 9.93
N ALA A 20 -15.00 -33.81 8.77
CA ALA A 20 -13.90 -32.97 8.24
C ALA A 20 -14.50 -31.60 7.94
N GLY A 21 -14.35 -30.68 8.85
CA GLY A 21 -14.64 -29.26 8.59
C GLY A 21 -13.78 -28.82 7.42
N SER A 22 -14.41 -28.52 6.29
CA SER A 22 -13.73 -27.89 5.17
C SER A 22 -13.15 -26.58 5.69
N ALA A 23 -11.82 -26.47 5.79
CA ALA A 23 -11.18 -25.19 6.04
C ALA A 23 -11.66 -24.23 4.94
N SER A 24 -12.37 -23.17 5.31
CA SER A 24 -12.76 -22.13 4.37
C SER A 24 -11.48 -21.54 3.80
N ALA A 25 -11.32 -21.58 2.47
CA ALA A 25 -10.23 -20.87 1.82
C ALA A 25 -10.29 -19.39 2.24
N GLY A 26 -9.14 -18.80 2.58
CA GLY A 26 -9.06 -17.40 2.96
C GLY A 26 -9.58 -16.49 1.84
N GLU A 27 -10.06 -15.31 2.21
CA GLU A 27 -10.44 -14.28 1.24
C GLU A 27 -9.18 -13.81 0.49
N ARG A 28 -9.15 -13.99 -0.83
CA ARG A 28 -8.02 -13.57 -1.65
C ARG A 28 -7.83 -12.06 -1.59
N TYR A 29 -6.68 -11.63 -1.09
CA TYR A 29 -6.26 -10.24 -0.98
C TYR A 29 -5.08 -9.99 -1.90
N VAL A 30 -5.18 -9.04 -2.83
CA VAL A 30 -4.11 -8.66 -3.75
C VAL A 30 -3.63 -7.25 -3.41
N ALA A 31 -2.35 -7.12 -3.03
CA ALA A 31 -1.72 -5.83 -2.80
C ALA A 31 -0.93 -5.41 -4.05
N LEU A 32 -1.40 -4.37 -4.71
CA LEU A 32 -0.79 -3.72 -5.86
C LEU A 32 -0.11 -2.42 -5.42
N GLY A 33 0.72 -1.86 -6.30
CA GLY A 33 1.25 -0.51 -6.13
C GLY A 33 2.76 -0.43 -6.18
N ASP A 34 3.26 0.67 -5.64
CA ASP A 34 4.67 1.07 -5.66
C ASP A 34 5.38 0.82 -4.31
N SER A 35 6.43 1.61 -4.03
CA SER A 35 7.24 1.54 -2.82
C SER A 35 6.44 1.77 -1.52
N PHE A 36 5.39 2.61 -1.56
CA PHE A 36 4.52 2.86 -0.41
C PHE A 36 3.61 1.65 -0.09
N SER A 37 3.34 0.81 -1.08
CA SER A 37 2.64 -0.47 -0.87
C SER A 37 3.61 -1.61 -0.57
N SER A 38 4.79 -1.66 -1.21
CA SER A 38 5.74 -2.77 -1.03
C SER A 38 6.43 -2.76 0.34
N GLY A 39 6.61 -1.58 0.94
CA GLY A 39 7.23 -1.43 2.26
C GLY A 39 8.66 -0.92 2.23
N THR A 40 9.07 -0.23 1.14
CA THR A 40 10.31 0.56 1.11
C THR A 40 10.35 1.50 2.32
N GLY A 41 11.51 1.60 2.97
CA GLY A 41 11.66 2.40 4.19
C GLY A 41 11.56 1.60 5.50
N THR A 42 11.14 0.34 5.46
CA THR A 42 11.04 -0.53 6.65
C THR A 42 12.35 -1.24 7.01
N ARG A 43 13.37 -1.21 6.13
CA ARG A 43 14.72 -1.78 6.30
C ARG A 43 14.76 -3.29 6.47
N THR A 44 13.69 -4.00 6.13
CA THR A 44 13.62 -5.46 6.20
C THR A 44 12.73 -5.97 5.09
N TYR A 45 13.31 -6.73 4.19
CA TYR A 45 12.63 -7.21 2.97
C TYR A 45 12.78 -8.72 2.84
N PHE A 46 11.66 -9.42 2.60
CA PHE A 46 11.68 -10.82 2.18
C PHE A 46 11.89 -10.96 0.66
N ASP A 47 11.65 -9.88 -0.08
CA ASP A 47 11.96 -9.74 -1.50
C ASP A 47 12.68 -8.40 -1.70
N SER A 48 13.98 -8.46 -1.91
CA SER A 48 14.82 -7.26 -2.06
C SER A 48 14.64 -6.57 -3.42
N ASN A 49 14.22 -7.28 -4.47
CA ASN A 49 14.04 -6.69 -5.80
C ASN A 49 12.88 -5.70 -5.83
N CYS A 50 11.75 -6.09 -5.24
CA CYS A 50 10.58 -5.23 -5.12
C CYS A 50 10.50 -4.51 -3.76
N GLN A 51 11.45 -4.75 -2.86
CA GLN A 51 11.45 -4.25 -1.48
C GLN A 51 10.15 -4.58 -0.73
N ARG A 52 9.64 -5.81 -0.90
CA ARG A 52 8.46 -6.29 -0.18
C ARG A 52 8.83 -6.64 1.25
N SER A 53 8.05 -6.11 2.21
CA SER A 53 8.36 -6.20 3.63
C SER A 53 7.25 -6.86 4.43
N VAL A 54 7.63 -7.64 5.44
CA VAL A 54 6.70 -8.12 6.47
C VAL A 54 6.12 -6.98 7.32
N TYR A 55 6.79 -5.81 7.32
CA TYR A 55 6.34 -4.59 8.01
C TYR A 55 5.54 -3.65 7.11
N ALA A 56 5.35 -3.99 5.83
CA ALA A 56 4.46 -3.25 4.94
C ALA A 56 3.00 -3.43 5.37
N TYR A 57 2.17 -2.41 5.17
CA TYR A 57 0.76 -2.46 5.57
C TYR A 57 0.00 -3.67 5.00
N PRO A 58 0.26 -4.16 3.76
CA PRO A 58 -0.42 -5.35 3.27
C PRO A 58 -0.14 -6.59 4.13
N SER A 59 1.14 -6.83 4.46
CA SER A 59 1.54 -7.96 5.33
C SER A 59 0.98 -7.82 6.74
N LEU A 60 0.97 -6.58 7.29
CA LEU A 60 0.43 -6.34 8.63
C LEU A 60 -1.08 -6.61 8.70
N VAL A 61 -1.82 -6.19 7.68
CA VAL A 61 -3.27 -6.42 7.61
C VAL A 61 -3.57 -7.90 7.45
N ASP A 62 -2.85 -8.60 6.57
CA ASP A 62 -3.00 -10.04 6.37
C ASP A 62 -2.72 -10.83 7.65
N THR A 63 -1.61 -10.52 8.34
CA THR A 63 -1.26 -11.19 9.61
C THR A 63 -2.30 -10.96 10.72
N GLN A 64 -2.97 -9.81 10.72
CA GLN A 64 -3.94 -9.43 11.75
C GLN A 64 -5.36 -9.91 11.43
N ARG A 65 -5.60 -10.39 10.21
CA ARG A 65 -6.90 -10.82 9.74
C ARG A 65 -6.89 -12.32 9.41
N ALA A 66 -7.56 -13.11 10.25
CA ALA A 66 -7.47 -14.58 10.26
C ALA A 66 -7.90 -15.30 8.96
N ASN A 67 -8.56 -14.61 8.02
CA ASN A 67 -9.16 -15.21 6.82
C ASN A 67 -8.72 -14.52 5.52
N THR A 68 -7.51 -13.97 5.44
CA THR A 68 -6.96 -13.43 4.19
C THR A 68 -5.87 -14.32 3.65
N ASP A 69 -5.76 -14.36 2.33
CA ASP A 69 -4.68 -14.99 1.57
C ASP A 69 -4.02 -13.94 0.69
N LEU A 70 -2.90 -13.40 1.16
CA LEU A 70 -2.23 -12.25 0.54
C LEU A 70 -1.41 -12.66 -0.68
N VAL A 71 -1.76 -12.09 -1.83
CA VAL A 71 -0.92 -12.04 -3.03
C VAL A 71 -0.24 -10.68 -3.09
N PHE A 72 1.04 -10.63 -2.75
CA PHE A 72 1.79 -9.39 -2.64
C PHE A 72 2.47 -9.06 -3.97
N ALA A 73 1.80 -8.28 -4.82
CA ALA A 73 2.29 -7.92 -6.17
C ALA A 73 2.94 -6.53 -6.25
N ALA A 74 2.77 -5.66 -5.24
CA ALA A 74 3.38 -4.33 -5.22
C ALA A 74 4.90 -4.40 -5.36
N CYS A 75 5.50 -3.40 -6.02
CA CYS A 75 6.94 -3.37 -6.27
C CYS A 75 7.48 -1.94 -6.19
N SER A 76 8.57 -1.75 -5.47
CA SER A 76 9.23 -0.45 -5.34
C SER A 76 9.57 0.13 -6.72
N GLY A 77 9.32 1.43 -6.91
CA GLY A 77 9.55 2.12 -8.18
C GLY A 77 8.45 1.93 -9.23
N ALA A 78 7.45 1.08 -8.99
CA ALA A 78 6.40 0.80 -9.98
C ALA A 78 5.62 2.06 -10.36
N ARG A 79 5.28 2.15 -11.64
CA ARG A 79 4.40 3.15 -12.26
C ARG A 79 3.07 2.50 -12.66
N THR A 80 2.12 3.29 -13.07
CA THR A 80 0.83 2.78 -13.56
C THR A 80 0.99 1.77 -14.71
N GLY A 81 1.98 1.94 -15.59
CA GLY A 81 2.32 1.00 -16.65
C GLY A 81 2.78 -0.37 -16.12
N ASP A 82 3.53 -0.39 -15.02
CA ASP A 82 4.02 -1.63 -14.41
C ASP A 82 2.89 -2.39 -13.71
N VAL A 83 1.94 -1.65 -13.11
CA VAL A 83 0.72 -2.28 -12.57
C VAL A 83 -0.03 -3.01 -13.69
N LEU A 84 -0.19 -2.38 -14.84
CA LEU A 84 -0.92 -2.95 -15.99
C LEU A 84 -0.19 -4.15 -16.60
N SER A 85 1.13 -4.05 -16.79
CA SER A 85 1.92 -5.05 -17.52
C SER A 85 2.31 -6.27 -16.67
N THR A 86 2.50 -6.08 -15.36
CA THR A 86 3.01 -7.12 -14.45
C THR A 86 2.06 -7.44 -13.31
N GLN A 87 1.70 -6.45 -12.50
CA GLN A 87 0.99 -6.71 -11.23
C GLN A 87 -0.47 -7.15 -11.44
N ALA A 88 -1.13 -6.63 -12.46
CA ALA A 88 -2.54 -6.96 -12.74
C ALA A 88 -2.77 -8.44 -13.09
N SER A 89 -1.73 -9.19 -13.47
CA SER A 89 -1.81 -10.65 -13.67
C SER A 89 -2.14 -11.42 -12.38
N SER A 90 -1.90 -10.83 -11.21
CA SER A 90 -2.24 -11.40 -9.91
C SER A 90 -3.73 -11.33 -9.57
N LEU A 91 -4.49 -10.52 -10.31
CA LEU A 91 -5.92 -10.33 -10.11
C LEU A 91 -6.71 -11.47 -10.78
N THR A 92 -7.72 -11.98 -10.09
CA THR A 92 -8.60 -13.06 -10.56
C THR A 92 -10.05 -12.74 -10.16
N THR A 93 -11.01 -13.48 -10.70
CA THR A 93 -12.44 -13.26 -10.43
C THR A 93 -12.85 -13.56 -8.99
N ASP A 94 -12.07 -14.35 -8.26
CA ASP A 94 -12.23 -14.67 -6.84
C ASP A 94 -11.51 -13.70 -5.90
N THR A 95 -10.78 -12.69 -6.44
CA THR A 95 -10.17 -11.64 -5.62
C THR A 95 -11.26 -10.87 -4.86
N ARG A 96 -11.16 -10.87 -3.54
CA ARG A 96 -12.10 -10.19 -2.64
C ARG A 96 -11.66 -8.78 -2.30
N TRP A 97 -10.35 -8.60 -2.06
CA TRP A 97 -9.76 -7.36 -1.62
C TRP A 97 -8.60 -6.95 -2.52
N VAL A 98 -8.52 -5.68 -2.84
CA VAL A 98 -7.38 -5.08 -3.54
C VAL A 98 -6.97 -3.82 -2.78
N THR A 99 -5.68 -3.66 -2.51
CA THR A 99 -5.12 -2.38 -2.06
C THR A 99 -4.16 -1.85 -3.11
N ILE A 100 -4.09 -0.52 -3.25
CA ILE A 100 -3.16 0.12 -4.20
C ILE A 100 -2.78 1.53 -3.76
N THR A 101 -1.46 1.81 -3.81
CA THR A 101 -0.88 3.16 -3.79
C THR A 101 -0.06 3.29 -5.07
N ILE A 102 -0.39 4.20 -5.97
CA ILE A 102 0.26 4.33 -7.29
C ILE A 102 0.14 5.74 -7.87
N GLY A 103 1.10 6.13 -8.70
CA GLY A 103 1.09 7.38 -9.45
C GLY A 103 2.18 8.38 -9.05
N GLY A 104 2.80 8.22 -7.88
CA GLY A 104 3.92 9.05 -7.44
C GLY A 104 5.13 8.95 -8.37
N ASN A 105 5.50 7.73 -8.77
CA ASN A 105 6.61 7.50 -9.69
C ASN A 105 6.30 7.95 -11.12
N ASP A 106 5.03 7.90 -11.55
CA ASP A 106 4.60 8.47 -12.83
C ASP A 106 4.84 9.98 -12.87
N ALA A 107 4.59 10.67 -11.77
CA ALA A 107 4.84 12.11 -11.61
C ALA A 107 6.30 12.46 -11.35
N GLY A 108 7.21 11.49 -11.30
CA GLY A 108 8.65 11.72 -11.12
C GLY A 108 9.07 11.99 -9.67
N PHE A 109 8.32 11.50 -8.68
CA PHE A 109 8.54 11.77 -7.26
C PHE A 109 10.02 11.70 -6.83
N SER A 110 10.72 10.59 -7.12
CA SER A 110 12.12 10.42 -6.72
C SER A 110 13.04 11.48 -7.34
N SER A 111 12.82 11.82 -8.62
CA SER A 111 13.62 12.85 -9.31
C SER A 111 13.38 14.23 -8.72
N VAL A 112 12.12 14.57 -8.42
CA VAL A 112 11.76 15.86 -7.78
C VAL A 112 12.40 15.98 -6.41
N ILE A 113 12.31 14.96 -5.57
CA ILE A 113 12.94 14.97 -4.23
C ILE A 113 14.45 15.08 -4.34
N THR A 114 15.10 14.36 -5.25
CA THR A 114 16.55 14.43 -5.46
C THR A 114 16.98 15.82 -5.91
N GLU A 115 16.23 16.42 -6.83
CA GLU A 115 16.48 17.75 -7.33
C GLU A 115 16.34 18.80 -6.22
N CYS A 116 15.25 18.75 -5.47
CA CYS A 116 14.98 19.70 -4.40
C CYS A 116 15.89 19.52 -3.17
N ALA A 117 16.51 18.37 -3.00
CA ALA A 117 17.48 18.13 -1.92
C ALA A 117 18.84 18.77 -2.18
N GLN A 118 19.13 19.28 -3.37
CA GLN A 118 20.40 19.91 -3.73
C GLN A 118 20.45 21.37 -3.29
N PRO A 119 21.65 21.95 -3.12
CA PRO A 119 21.80 23.38 -2.91
C PRO A 119 21.17 24.21 -4.04
N SER A 120 20.56 25.34 -3.72
CA SER A 120 19.78 26.16 -4.67
C SER A 120 20.55 26.61 -5.92
N TRP A 121 21.89 26.71 -5.86
CA TRP A 121 22.72 27.05 -7.05
C TRP A 121 22.98 25.85 -7.98
N MET A 122 22.57 24.65 -7.60
CA MET A 122 22.70 23.41 -8.36
C MET A 122 21.34 22.80 -8.74
N SER A 123 20.24 23.39 -8.30
CA SER A 123 18.91 22.84 -8.33
C SER A 123 17.94 23.73 -9.09
N ASP A 124 17.07 23.13 -9.88
CA ASP A 124 15.85 23.74 -10.40
C ASP A 124 14.61 23.06 -9.82
N CYS A 125 14.56 23.02 -8.46
CA CYS A 125 13.49 22.38 -7.70
C CYS A 125 12.10 22.88 -8.13
N ASN A 126 11.96 24.19 -8.31
CA ASN A 126 10.67 24.77 -8.67
C ASN A 126 10.16 24.31 -10.03
N ALA A 127 11.00 24.23 -11.06
CA ALA A 127 10.62 23.72 -12.37
C ALA A 127 10.30 22.22 -12.32
N SER A 128 11.04 21.45 -11.51
CA SER A 128 10.76 20.03 -11.29
C SER A 128 9.40 19.80 -10.63
N ILE A 129 9.05 20.61 -9.61
CA ILE A 129 7.73 20.59 -8.97
C ILE A 129 6.64 20.97 -9.98
N ASP A 130 6.83 22.03 -10.77
CA ASP A 130 5.86 22.47 -11.79
C ASP A 130 5.59 21.37 -12.82
N SER A 131 6.62 20.71 -13.29
CA SER A 131 6.54 19.57 -14.22
C SER A 131 5.75 18.41 -13.63
N ALA A 132 6.04 18.03 -12.38
CA ALA A 132 5.32 16.99 -11.66
C ALA A 132 3.84 17.35 -11.49
N GLN A 133 3.55 18.57 -11.06
CA GLN A 133 2.16 19.06 -10.91
C GLN A 133 1.41 19.11 -12.24
N ALA A 134 2.07 19.50 -13.33
CA ALA A 134 1.47 19.47 -14.66
C ALA A 134 1.13 18.04 -15.09
N TYR A 135 2.03 17.08 -14.85
CA TYR A 135 1.76 15.66 -15.11
C TYR A 135 0.58 15.15 -14.28
N ILE A 136 0.54 15.45 -12.98
CA ILE A 136 -0.54 15.03 -12.08
C ILE A 136 -1.89 15.56 -12.56
N ARG A 137 -1.96 16.82 -13.04
CA ARG A 137 -3.21 17.40 -13.53
C ARG A 137 -3.65 16.85 -14.89
N ASN A 138 -2.73 16.68 -15.81
CA ASN A 138 -3.07 16.52 -17.24
C ASN A 138 -2.94 15.08 -17.74
N THR A 139 -2.06 14.26 -17.15
CA THR A 139 -1.72 12.91 -17.67
C THR A 139 -2.14 11.81 -16.72
N LEU A 140 -1.87 11.98 -15.43
CA LEU A 140 -2.11 10.94 -14.42
C LEU A 140 -3.58 10.49 -14.32
N PRO A 141 -4.60 11.37 -14.47
CA PRO A 141 -6.00 10.92 -14.39
C PRO A 141 -6.32 9.78 -15.36
N GLY A 142 -5.93 9.90 -16.62
CA GLY A 142 -6.15 8.85 -17.62
C GLY A 142 -5.36 7.57 -17.35
N ARG A 143 -4.16 7.69 -16.73
CA ARG A 143 -3.36 6.54 -16.32
C ARG A 143 -4.00 5.77 -15.17
N LEU A 144 -4.51 6.48 -14.16
CA LEU A 144 -5.24 5.86 -13.05
C LEU A 144 -6.53 5.18 -13.54
N ASP A 145 -7.26 5.79 -14.47
CA ASP A 145 -8.46 5.19 -15.07
C ASP A 145 -8.15 3.86 -15.77
N GLN A 146 -7.04 3.77 -16.50
CA GLN A 146 -6.59 2.52 -17.12
C GLN A 146 -6.33 1.42 -16.07
N VAL A 147 -5.63 1.77 -14.97
CA VAL A 147 -5.37 0.84 -13.86
C VAL A 147 -6.68 0.38 -13.21
N TYR A 148 -7.57 1.31 -12.87
CA TYR A 148 -8.82 0.98 -12.19
C TYR A 148 -9.76 0.17 -13.08
N ASN A 149 -9.79 0.43 -14.38
CA ASN A 149 -10.54 -0.37 -15.35
C ASN A 149 -9.96 -1.79 -15.49
N ALA A 150 -8.64 -1.94 -15.48
CA ALA A 150 -8.00 -3.26 -15.48
C ALA A 150 -8.35 -4.07 -14.22
N ILE A 151 -8.35 -3.42 -13.03
CA ILE A 151 -8.77 -4.06 -11.78
C ILE A 151 -10.24 -4.49 -11.87
N LYS A 152 -11.14 -3.61 -12.30
CA LYS A 152 -12.58 -3.94 -12.47
C LYS A 152 -12.82 -5.11 -13.43
N SER A 153 -12.09 -5.13 -14.54
CA SER A 153 -12.23 -6.19 -15.54
C SER A 153 -11.78 -7.55 -15.03
N ARG A 154 -10.70 -7.60 -14.24
CA ARG A 154 -10.12 -8.86 -13.76
C ARG A 154 -10.74 -9.36 -12.46
N SER A 155 -11.21 -8.43 -11.62
CA SER A 155 -11.77 -8.69 -10.29
C SER A 155 -13.05 -7.87 -10.07
N PRO A 156 -14.14 -8.17 -10.81
CA PRO A 156 -15.34 -7.31 -10.85
C PRO A 156 -16.06 -7.23 -9.50
N SER A 157 -15.91 -8.22 -8.63
CA SER A 157 -16.54 -8.28 -7.31
C SER A 157 -15.63 -7.78 -6.17
N ALA A 158 -14.38 -7.41 -6.47
CA ALA A 158 -13.44 -6.96 -5.45
C ALA A 158 -13.80 -5.60 -4.87
N THR A 159 -13.59 -5.44 -3.57
CA THR A 159 -13.49 -4.12 -2.94
C THR A 159 -12.05 -3.61 -3.11
N VAL A 160 -11.89 -2.45 -3.71
CA VAL A 160 -10.60 -1.83 -4.01
C VAL A 160 -10.37 -0.67 -3.07
N ILE A 161 -9.31 -0.73 -2.27
CA ILE A 161 -8.91 0.31 -1.33
C ILE A 161 -7.77 1.09 -1.97
N VAL A 162 -8.06 2.30 -2.38
CA VAL A 162 -7.10 3.22 -3.00
C VAL A 162 -6.56 4.14 -1.93
N LEU A 163 -5.25 4.12 -1.71
CA LEU A 163 -4.57 4.90 -0.68
C LEU A 163 -3.83 6.08 -1.30
N SER A 164 -3.88 7.24 -0.64
CA SER A 164 -3.06 8.40 -1.01
C SER A 164 -1.66 8.32 -0.40
N TYR A 165 -0.80 9.26 -0.81
CA TYR A 165 0.48 9.52 -0.16
C TYR A 165 0.31 10.58 0.94
N PRO A 166 1.11 10.54 2.02
CA PRO A 166 1.12 11.57 3.04
C PRO A 166 1.89 12.81 2.57
N ARG A 167 1.77 13.91 3.30
CA ARG A 167 2.72 15.01 3.21
C ARG A 167 4.04 14.59 3.84
N LEU A 168 5.16 15.02 3.25
CA LEU A 168 6.49 14.56 3.65
C LEU A 168 7.19 15.46 4.66
N PHE A 169 6.87 16.76 4.70
CA PHE A 169 7.66 17.73 5.42
C PHE A 169 6.87 18.46 6.51
N MET A 170 7.57 18.72 7.63
CA MET A 170 7.06 19.56 8.73
C MET A 170 7.30 21.06 8.48
N GLY A 171 7.98 21.43 7.39
CA GLY A 171 8.36 22.82 7.09
C GLY A 171 9.74 23.22 7.62
N VAL A 172 10.49 22.27 8.18
CA VAL A 172 11.88 22.43 8.62
C VAL A 172 12.72 21.34 7.99
N ASP A 173 13.89 21.66 7.46
CA ASP A 173 14.91 20.70 7.05
C ASP A 173 15.89 20.45 8.19
N CYS A 174 15.90 19.24 8.72
CA CYS A 174 16.76 18.83 9.83
C CYS A 174 17.84 17.82 9.40
N ASN A 175 17.89 17.44 8.12
CA ASN A 175 18.82 16.43 7.64
C ASN A 175 20.13 17.09 7.16
N GLY A 176 21.27 16.69 7.74
CA GLY A 176 22.56 17.04 7.18
C GLY A 176 22.75 16.42 5.80
N GLY A 177 22.99 17.25 4.78
CA GLY A 177 23.16 16.80 3.39
C GLY A 177 21.94 16.98 2.50
N THR A 178 20.92 17.66 2.98
CA THR A 178 19.80 18.18 2.20
C THR A 178 19.68 19.70 2.38
N TRP A 179 19.05 20.38 1.41
CA TRP A 179 18.96 21.85 1.37
C TRP A 179 17.57 22.34 0.99
N PHE A 180 16.52 21.65 1.47
CA PHE A 180 15.14 22.08 1.21
C PHE A 180 14.84 23.42 1.89
N SER A 181 14.45 24.41 1.11
CA SER A 181 13.87 25.64 1.66
C SER A 181 12.45 25.41 2.18
N SER A 182 11.96 26.30 3.05
CA SER A 182 10.58 26.25 3.56
C SER A 182 9.55 26.36 2.45
N ASP A 183 9.84 27.16 1.41
CA ASP A 183 8.95 27.32 0.25
C ASP A 183 8.88 26.04 -0.60
N GLU A 184 10.01 25.38 -0.85
CA GLU A 184 10.05 24.10 -1.56
C GLU A 184 9.31 23.01 -0.79
N MET A 185 9.51 22.90 0.51
CA MET A 185 8.76 21.94 1.35
C MET A 185 7.26 22.22 1.32
N THR A 186 6.85 23.49 1.34
CA THR A 186 5.45 23.89 1.22
C THR A 186 4.89 23.48 -0.14
N ARG A 187 5.62 23.70 -1.23
CA ARG A 187 5.21 23.31 -2.58
C ARG A 187 5.19 21.79 -2.77
N LEU A 188 6.13 21.06 -2.20
CA LEU A 188 6.16 19.59 -2.22
C LEU A 188 4.95 19.01 -1.47
N ASN A 189 4.60 19.54 -0.30
CA ASN A 189 3.40 19.17 0.43
C ASN A 189 2.12 19.50 -0.37
N ALA A 190 2.06 20.67 -1.04
CA ALA A 190 0.95 21.01 -1.92
C ALA A 190 0.85 20.07 -3.14
N THR A 191 1.98 19.52 -3.59
CA THR A 191 2.01 18.52 -4.66
C THR A 191 1.45 17.17 -4.17
N ALA A 192 1.72 16.78 -2.93
CA ALA A 192 1.08 15.62 -2.31
C ALA A 192 -0.44 15.81 -2.17
N ASP A 193 -0.91 17.01 -1.80
CA ASP A 193 -2.33 17.36 -1.75
C ASP A 193 -3.00 17.26 -3.14
N LEU A 194 -2.32 17.76 -4.17
CA LEU A 194 -2.81 17.68 -5.55
C LEU A 194 -2.94 16.22 -6.00
N LEU A 195 -1.91 15.40 -5.76
CA LEU A 195 -1.90 13.98 -6.09
C LEU A 195 -3.03 13.23 -5.35
N ARG A 196 -3.20 13.53 -4.06
CA ARG A 196 -4.32 13.00 -3.24
C ARG A 196 -5.66 13.35 -3.85
N ASN A 197 -5.89 14.61 -4.26
CA ASN A 197 -7.15 15.06 -4.83
C ASN A 197 -7.46 14.38 -6.17
N VAL A 198 -6.47 14.24 -7.04
CA VAL A 198 -6.61 13.52 -8.32
C VAL A 198 -6.92 12.04 -8.07
N THR A 199 -6.16 11.38 -7.19
CA THR A 199 -6.37 9.96 -6.85
C THR A 199 -7.78 9.73 -6.28
N GLN A 200 -8.24 10.59 -5.36
CA GLN A 200 -9.59 10.53 -4.80
C GLN A 200 -10.66 10.69 -5.88
N SER A 201 -10.51 11.70 -6.74
CA SER A 201 -11.45 11.95 -7.84
C SER A 201 -11.57 10.74 -8.76
N ARG A 202 -10.45 10.12 -9.15
CA ARG A 202 -10.44 8.96 -10.04
C ARG A 202 -10.99 7.71 -9.36
N ALA A 203 -10.65 7.47 -8.07
CA ALA A 203 -11.22 6.38 -7.29
C ALA A 203 -12.76 6.52 -7.16
N THR A 204 -13.26 7.71 -6.88
CA THR A 204 -14.70 7.99 -6.82
C THR A 204 -15.38 7.73 -8.18
N ALA A 205 -14.78 8.19 -9.28
CA ALA A 205 -15.29 7.97 -10.63
C ALA A 205 -15.27 6.48 -11.04
N ALA A 206 -14.35 5.69 -10.49
CA ALA A 206 -14.27 4.25 -10.75
C ALA A 206 -15.48 3.46 -10.20
N GLY A 207 -16.21 4.00 -9.22
CA GLY A 207 -17.46 3.44 -8.72
C GLY A 207 -17.42 3.01 -7.25
N ALA A 208 -18.57 2.52 -6.76
CA ALA A 208 -18.80 2.29 -5.34
C ALA A 208 -17.87 1.22 -4.70
N ASN A 209 -17.30 0.32 -5.49
CA ASN A 209 -16.35 -0.68 -5.00
C ASN A 209 -14.96 -0.10 -4.73
N PHE A 210 -14.67 1.12 -5.22
CA PHE A 210 -13.42 1.81 -4.98
C PHE A 210 -13.54 2.70 -3.74
N ARG A 211 -12.82 2.34 -2.68
CA ARG A 211 -12.81 3.01 -1.38
C ARG A 211 -11.53 3.82 -1.24
N PHE A 212 -11.62 5.11 -1.47
CA PHE A 212 -10.48 6.01 -1.23
C PHE A 212 -10.21 6.15 0.27
N LYS A 213 -8.94 6.08 0.65
CA LYS A 213 -8.45 6.33 2.01
C LYS A 213 -7.31 7.33 1.99
N ASP A 214 -7.54 8.41 2.70
CA ASP A 214 -6.61 9.53 2.79
C ASP A 214 -5.52 9.25 3.83
N ALA A 215 -4.26 9.20 3.39
CA ALA A 215 -3.12 9.01 4.27
C ALA A 215 -2.63 10.34 4.91
N ILE A 216 -3.09 11.51 4.45
CA ILE A 216 -2.62 12.79 4.99
C ILE A 216 -3.00 12.95 6.47
N PRO A 217 -4.28 12.77 6.91
CA PRO A 217 -4.67 13.01 8.29
C PRO A 217 -3.90 12.18 9.33
N PRO A 218 -3.71 10.85 9.18
CA PRO A 218 -3.00 10.08 10.18
C PRO A 218 -1.51 10.43 10.28
N PHE A 219 -0.90 10.98 9.22
CA PHE A 219 0.51 11.35 9.21
C PHE A 219 0.77 12.80 9.69
N VAL A 220 -0.26 13.57 10.05
CA VAL A 220 -0.08 14.92 10.61
C VAL A 220 0.73 14.82 11.91
N GLY A 221 1.83 15.59 11.98
CA GLY A 221 2.76 15.56 13.11
C GLY A 221 3.80 14.42 13.06
N HIS A 222 3.79 13.60 11.98
CA HIS A 222 4.69 12.45 11.82
C HIS A 222 5.52 12.48 10.54
N ALA A 223 5.56 13.60 9.84
CA ALA A 223 6.41 13.82 8.67
C ALA A 223 7.90 13.92 9.05
N VAL A 224 8.76 14.04 8.06
CA VAL A 224 10.21 14.26 8.25
C VAL A 224 10.46 15.45 9.17
N CYS A 225 11.40 15.31 10.09
CA CYS A 225 11.77 16.28 11.13
C CYS A 225 10.73 16.43 12.27
N SER A 226 9.74 15.58 12.35
CA SER A 226 8.90 15.53 13.56
C SER A 226 9.62 14.80 14.71
N SER A 227 9.17 15.02 15.94
CA SER A 227 9.70 14.31 17.12
C SER A 227 9.45 12.79 17.07
N THR A 228 8.47 12.35 16.28
CA THR A 228 8.11 10.94 16.09
C THR A 228 7.82 10.71 14.61
N GLU A 229 8.87 10.50 13.84
CA GLU A 229 8.77 10.33 12.39
C GLU A 229 8.13 9.00 12.01
N TRP A 230 7.19 9.05 11.07
CA TRP A 230 6.62 7.91 10.35
C TRP A 230 7.08 7.88 8.89
N ILE A 231 7.70 8.95 8.44
CA ILE A 231 8.40 9.05 7.15
C ILE A 231 9.89 9.18 7.46
N ASN A 232 10.72 8.36 6.85
CA ASN A 232 12.17 8.49 6.96
C ASN A 232 12.64 9.82 6.33
N GLY A 233 13.51 10.54 7.00
CA GLY A 233 14.30 11.60 6.36
C GLY A 233 15.37 11.02 5.43
N LEU A 234 16.44 11.77 5.18
CA LEU A 234 17.59 11.27 4.41
C LEU A 234 18.16 10.01 5.10
N SER A 235 18.20 8.90 4.38
CA SER A 235 18.50 7.58 4.92
C SER A 235 19.65 6.90 4.19
N ASN A 236 20.27 5.95 4.85
CA ASN A 236 21.18 5.00 4.24
C ASN A 236 20.59 3.58 4.41
N PRO A 237 20.27 2.86 3.32
CA PRO A 237 20.46 3.22 1.89
C PRO A 237 19.55 4.40 1.45
N ILE A 238 20.05 5.19 0.49
CA ILE A 238 19.38 6.41 0.01
C ILE A 238 18.00 6.16 -0.56
N GLY A 239 17.76 5.00 -1.16
CA GLY A 239 16.46 4.60 -1.72
C GLY A 239 15.34 4.46 -0.69
N GLU A 240 15.65 4.44 0.60
CA GLU A 240 14.65 4.40 1.68
C GLU A 240 14.25 5.78 2.19
N SER A 241 14.94 6.84 1.72
CA SER A 241 14.61 8.23 2.08
C SER A 241 13.21 8.60 1.61
N TYR A 242 12.51 9.38 2.41
CA TYR A 242 11.16 9.90 2.14
C TYR A 242 10.08 8.82 1.92
N HIS A 243 10.30 7.63 2.49
CA HIS A 243 9.35 6.53 2.51
C HIS A 243 8.83 6.26 3.93
N PRO A 244 7.63 5.68 4.06
CA PRO A 244 7.09 5.31 5.37
C PRO A 244 7.98 4.29 6.07
N ASN A 245 8.31 4.54 7.32
CA ASN A 245 8.98 3.56 8.17
C ASN A 245 7.95 2.55 8.74
N ARG A 246 8.41 1.65 9.62
CA ARG A 246 7.52 0.64 10.25
C ARG A 246 6.33 1.25 10.99
N SER A 247 6.53 2.39 11.65
CA SER A 247 5.45 3.11 12.34
C SER A 247 4.46 3.69 11.34
N GLY A 248 4.93 4.28 10.23
CA GLY A 248 4.08 4.78 9.16
C GLY A 248 3.21 3.69 8.54
N HIS A 249 3.74 2.47 8.37
CA HIS A 249 2.95 1.34 7.92
C HIS A 249 1.96 0.84 8.98
N SER A 250 2.40 0.65 10.23
CA SER A 250 1.58 0.02 11.27
C SER A 250 0.52 0.95 11.87
N ALA A 251 0.85 2.24 12.10
CA ALA A 251 -0.03 3.21 12.71
C ALA A 251 -0.69 4.15 11.69
N GLY A 252 -0.06 4.38 10.53
CA GLY A 252 -0.60 5.22 9.47
C GLY A 252 -1.47 4.43 8.48
N TYR A 253 -0.88 3.54 7.70
CA TYR A 253 -1.57 2.87 6.58
C TYR A 253 -2.45 1.68 6.99
N ALA A 254 -1.96 0.76 7.84
CA ALA A 254 -2.71 -0.45 8.18
C ALA A 254 -4.09 -0.16 8.79
N PRO A 255 -4.27 0.83 9.70
CA PRO A 255 -5.59 1.19 10.21
C PRO A 255 -6.56 1.69 9.12
N LEU A 256 -6.05 2.42 8.10
CA LEU A 256 -6.87 2.88 6.97
C LEU A 256 -7.43 1.70 6.18
N VAL A 257 -6.61 0.69 5.92
CA VAL A 257 -7.04 -0.52 5.21
C VAL A 257 -8.03 -1.33 6.06
N ARG A 258 -7.73 -1.56 7.35
CA ARG A 258 -8.64 -2.27 8.26
C ARG A 258 -9.98 -1.58 8.45
N SER A 259 -10.04 -0.26 8.34
CA SER A 259 -11.32 0.47 8.42
C SER A 259 -12.31 0.08 7.31
N VAL A 260 -11.87 -0.67 6.30
CA VAL A 260 -12.70 -1.19 5.20
C VAL A 260 -12.80 -2.70 5.24
N MET A 261 -11.71 -3.38 5.55
CA MET A 261 -11.65 -4.85 5.53
C MET A 261 -12.21 -5.49 6.81
N GLY A 262 -12.22 -4.75 7.89
CA GLY A 262 -12.60 -5.24 9.23
C GLY A 262 -11.42 -5.76 10.02
#